data_1a2717f4b2d583c1b33fb3c347637f77
#
_entry.id   1a2717f4b2d583c1b33fb3c347637f77
#
_cell.length_a   1.000
_cell.length_b   1.000
_cell.length_c   1.000
_cell.angle_alpha   90.00
_cell.angle_beta   90.00
_cell.angle_gamma   90.00
#
_symmetry.space_group_name_H-M   'P 1'
#
loop_
_entity.id
_entity.type
_entity.pdbx_description
1 polymer ?
#
loop_
_entity_poly.entity_id
_entity_poly.type
_entity_poly.pdbx_seq_one_letter_code
_entity_poly.pdbx_strand_id
1 'polypeptide(L)'
;MSAQTIVGALDKGDCRVTVTPDSTLKIEIKTKASEMLAEGIEAVVQGVIDNLPGLSPCHILVEEFGSLDYVIGARTETALRRAFPALGSTTPSTTPHRELPRDRLRRTRLYCPGNNPRLLVGCELHGADVVLLDLEDSVPPVAKGEARILVKHMLGMVDFPEVWVRINPLNTYGLEDIPEVLRGRPDGICLPKAEGKGGIQQLSELLAKTEKELGIPEGTTKIIPIVETARGVLRADEIAGADERVIQMAFGAEDYTRDVGASRTWDALLYARSAIVAACKANRIQASDTVF
;
A
#
# COMPACT_ATOMS: atom_id res chain seq x y z
N MET A 1 -5.87 -36.27 -1.66
CA MET A 1 -4.69 -35.36 -1.63
C MET A 1 -5.16 -34.08 -0.98
N SER A 2 -4.54 -33.65 0.10
CA SER A 2 -4.85 -32.33 0.70
C SER A 2 -4.53 -31.24 -0.32
N ALA A 3 -5.43 -30.28 -0.46
CA ALA A 3 -5.26 -29.17 -1.41
C ALA A 3 -4.03 -28.34 -1.00
N GLN A 4 -3.07 -28.20 -1.91
CA GLN A 4 -1.91 -27.33 -1.71
C GLN A 4 -2.28 -25.90 -2.07
N THR A 5 -1.82 -24.96 -1.25
CA THR A 5 -1.90 -23.50 -1.54
C THR A 5 -0.52 -23.01 -1.94
N ILE A 6 -0.42 -22.40 -3.12
CA ILE A 6 0.84 -21.89 -3.66
C ILE A 6 0.71 -20.38 -3.89
N VAL A 7 1.72 -19.62 -3.43
CA VAL A 7 1.79 -18.16 -3.56
C VAL A 7 3.19 -17.73 -3.96
N GLY A 8 3.29 -16.68 -4.78
CA GLY A 8 4.56 -16.15 -5.28
C GLY A 8 5.13 -16.91 -6.47
N ALA A 9 6.32 -16.55 -6.90
CA ALA A 9 6.98 -17.06 -8.09
C ALA A 9 8.46 -17.42 -7.83
N LEU A 10 9.03 -18.27 -8.70
CA LEU A 10 10.47 -18.58 -8.68
C LEU A 10 11.26 -17.59 -9.56
N ASP A 11 10.97 -16.30 -9.39
CA ASP A 11 11.65 -15.23 -10.09
C ASP A 11 12.68 -14.56 -9.18
N LYS A 12 13.70 -13.96 -9.77
CA LYS A 12 14.71 -13.19 -9.02
C LYS A 12 14.04 -12.08 -8.19
N GLY A 13 14.29 -12.09 -6.89
CA GLY A 13 13.72 -11.12 -5.93
C GLY A 13 12.32 -11.48 -5.42
N ASP A 14 11.77 -12.64 -5.81
CA ASP A 14 10.54 -13.22 -5.25
C ASP A 14 10.82 -14.61 -4.65
N CYS A 15 9.86 -15.17 -3.93
CA CYS A 15 9.88 -16.53 -3.43
C CYS A 15 8.55 -17.23 -3.68
N ARG A 16 8.58 -18.55 -3.77
CA ARG A 16 7.38 -19.38 -3.82
C ARG A 16 7.16 -20.06 -2.47
N VAL A 17 5.99 -19.82 -1.89
CA VAL A 17 5.58 -20.48 -0.65
C VAL A 17 4.45 -21.45 -0.95
N THR A 18 4.65 -22.71 -0.55
CA THR A 18 3.65 -23.78 -0.66
C THR A 18 3.23 -24.22 0.73
N VAL A 19 1.93 -24.14 1.03
CA VAL A 19 1.33 -24.60 2.28
C VAL A 19 0.51 -25.86 2.02
N THR A 20 0.78 -26.92 2.77
CA THR A 20 0.04 -28.19 2.70
C THR A 20 -0.42 -28.57 4.11
N PRO A 21 -1.72 -28.76 4.38
CA PRO A 21 -2.19 -29.26 5.68
C PRO A 21 -1.48 -30.57 6.06
N ASP A 22 -1.00 -30.65 7.31
CA ASP A 22 -0.26 -31.82 7.84
C ASP A 22 -0.70 -32.08 9.29
N SER A 23 -0.23 -33.17 9.90
CA SER A 23 -0.45 -33.52 11.30
C SER A 23 0.48 -32.75 12.27
N THR A 24 1.59 -32.21 11.77
CA THR A 24 2.59 -31.45 12.54
C THR A 24 3.01 -30.21 11.75
N LEU A 25 3.40 -29.17 12.49
CA LEU A 25 3.98 -27.97 11.85
C LEU A 25 5.40 -28.29 11.42
N LYS A 26 5.70 -28.05 10.13
CA LYS A 26 7.03 -28.18 9.55
C LYS A 26 7.34 -26.99 8.66
N ILE A 27 8.58 -26.51 8.74
CA ILE A 27 9.11 -25.48 7.84
C ILE A 27 10.26 -26.13 7.06
N GLU A 28 10.22 -26.02 5.74
CA GLU A 28 11.27 -26.45 4.83
C GLU A 28 11.71 -25.29 3.97
N ILE A 29 13.00 -24.97 4.00
CA ILE A 29 13.59 -23.88 3.21
C ILE A 29 14.45 -24.46 2.11
N LYS A 30 14.18 -24.07 0.86
CA LYS A 30 15.01 -24.35 -0.31
C LYS A 30 15.59 -23.04 -0.84
N THR A 31 16.84 -22.81 -0.58
CA THR A 31 17.60 -21.66 -1.09
C THR A 31 18.90 -22.15 -1.74
N LYS A 32 19.41 -21.38 -2.71
CA LYS A 32 20.75 -21.56 -3.27
C LYS A 32 21.83 -20.84 -2.46
N ALA A 33 21.43 -20.11 -1.44
CA ALA A 33 22.29 -19.38 -0.56
C ALA A 33 22.93 -20.26 0.52
N SER A 34 23.78 -19.66 1.38
CA SER A 34 24.42 -20.36 2.50
C SER A 34 23.41 -20.81 3.57
N GLU A 35 23.78 -21.78 4.41
CA GLU A 35 22.98 -22.24 5.56
C GLU A 35 22.56 -21.09 6.49
N MET A 36 23.45 -20.11 6.69
CA MET A 36 23.16 -18.93 7.52
C MET A 36 21.97 -18.10 6.99
N LEU A 37 21.80 -18.00 5.67
CA LEU A 37 20.64 -17.35 5.07
C LEU A 37 19.37 -18.20 5.21
N ALA A 38 19.49 -19.53 5.19
CA ALA A 38 18.35 -20.42 5.44
C ALA A 38 17.80 -20.23 6.85
N GLU A 39 18.65 -20.11 7.86
CA GLU A 39 18.24 -19.80 9.25
C GLU A 39 17.54 -18.44 9.35
N GLY A 40 18.02 -17.41 8.65
CA GLY A 40 17.37 -16.10 8.57
C GLY A 40 15.98 -16.17 7.96
N ILE A 41 15.83 -16.92 6.85
CA ILE A 41 14.54 -17.12 6.20
C ILE A 41 13.57 -17.86 7.12
N GLU A 42 14.03 -18.91 7.80
CA GLU A 42 13.22 -19.67 8.77
C GLU A 42 12.73 -18.75 9.90
N ALA A 43 13.60 -17.87 10.41
CA ALA A 43 13.22 -16.90 11.44
C ALA A 43 12.12 -15.92 10.97
N VAL A 44 12.16 -15.47 9.70
CA VAL A 44 11.09 -14.64 9.12
C VAL A 44 9.78 -15.41 9.04
N VAL A 45 9.82 -16.65 8.56
CA VAL A 45 8.64 -17.55 8.49
C VAL A 45 8.05 -17.77 9.88
N GLN A 46 8.91 -18.10 10.87
CA GLN A 46 8.49 -18.31 12.25
C GLN A 46 7.86 -17.04 12.83
N GLY A 47 8.44 -15.87 12.58
CA GLY A 47 7.88 -14.59 13.00
C GLY A 47 6.47 -14.33 12.45
N VAL A 48 6.18 -14.75 11.21
CA VAL A 48 4.82 -14.69 10.64
C VAL A 48 3.89 -15.66 11.39
N ILE A 49 4.33 -16.89 11.66
CA ILE A 49 3.54 -17.91 12.36
C ILE A 49 3.17 -17.45 13.76
N ASP A 50 4.13 -16.92 14.51
CA ASP A 50 3.95 -16.44 15.88
C ASP A 50 2.92 -15.28 15.99
N ASN A 51 2.78 -14.52 14.89
CA ASN A 51 1.81 -13.42 14.78
C ASN A 51 0.45 -13.86 14.17
N LEU A 52 0.25 -15.15 13.90
CA LEU A 52 -1.00 -15.72 13.37
C LEU A 52 -1.58 -16.76 14.35
N PRO A 53 -2.19 -16.33 15.46
CA PRO A 53 -2.75 -17.26 16.44
C PRO A 53 -3.85 -18.12 15.83
N GLY A 54 -3.87 -19.39 16.19
CA GLY A 54 -4.87 -20.36 15.70
C GLY A 54 -4.47 -21.06 14.40
N LEU A 55 -3.22 -20.95 13.97
CA LEU A 55 -2.72 -21.71 12.82
C LEU A 55 -2.82 -23.22 13.10
N SER A 56 -3.50 -23.93 12.20
CA SER A 56 -3.53 -25.39 12.21
C SER A 56 -2.21 -25.98 11.69
N PRO A 57 -1.79 -27.17 12.17
CA PRO A 57 -0.57 -27.79 11.70
C PRO A 57 -0.50 -27.95 10.19
N CYS A 58 0.63 -27.60 9.60
CA CYS A 58 0.84 -27.65 8.16
C CYS A 58 2.33 -27.75 7.81
N HIS A 59 2.63 -28.21 6.61
CA HIS A 59 3.97 -28.14 6.02
C HIS A 59 4.06 -26.85 5.17
N ILE A 60 5.05 -26.02 5.48
CA ILE A 60 5.36 -24.77 4.80
C ILE A 60 6.68 -24.97 4.07
N LEU A 61 6.64 -25.00 2.75
CA LEU A 61 7.82 -25.04 1.90
C LEU A 61 8.06 -23.66 1.31
N VAL A 62 9.23 -23.08 1.58
CA VAL A 62 9.69 -21.81 1.00
C VAL A 62 10.82 -22.10 0.02
N GLU A 63 10.59 -21.77 -1.24
CA GLU A 63 11.60 -21.85 -2.31
C GLU A 63 12.02 -20.41 -2.66
N GLU A 64 13.20 -20.01 -2.23
CA GLU A 64 13.70 -18.65 -2.25
C GLU A 64 14.66 -18.40 -3.42
N PHE A 65 14.60 -17.22 -4.05
CA PHE A 65 15.40 -16.87 -5.21
C PHE A 65 15.95 -15.42 -5.15
N GLY A 66 16.61 -15.07 -4.03
CA GLY A 66 17.19 -13.74 -3.78
C GLY A 66 16.13 -12.72 -3.36
N SER A 67 15.09 -13.17 -2.63
CA SER A 67 14.03 -12.33 -2.08
C SER A 67 14.45 -11.67 -0.77
N LEU A 68 13.89 -10.50 -0.50
CA LEU A 68 14.07 -9.81 0.78
C LEU A 68 13.05 -10.31 1.81
N ASP A 69 13.36 -10.11 3.08
CA ASP A 69 12.58 -10.61 4.22
C ASP A 69 11.11 -10.19 4.15
N TYR A 70 10.81 -8.95 3.74
CA TYR A 70 9.42 -8.50 3.61
C TYR A 70 8.65 -9.26 2.51
N VAL A 71 9.34 -9.74 1.46
CA VAL A 71 8.72 -10.58 0.41
C VAL A 71 8.42 -11.96 0.97
N ILE A 72 9.38 -12.58 1.67
CA ILE A 72 9.23 -13.89 2.31
C ILE A 72 8.08 -13.84 3.32
N GLY A 73 8.05 -12.83 4.20
CA GLY A 73 6.98 -12.64 5.17
C GLY A 73 5.61 -12.48 4.51
N ALA A 74 5.51 -11.65 3.49
CA ALA A 74 4.26 -11.40 2.78
C ALA A 74 3.75 -12.65 2.03
N ARG A 75 4.63 -13.39 1.35
CA ARG A 75 4.25 -14.62 0.64
C ARG A 75 3.81 -15.70 1.62
N THR A 76 4.51 -15.84 2.75
CA THR A 76 4.16 -16.78 3.84
C THR A 76 2.79 -16.44 4.41
N GLU A 77 2.56 -15.20 4.82
CA GLU A 77 1.26 -14.79 5.35
C GLU A 77 0.13 -15.01 4.34
N THR A 78 0.36 -14.64 3.08
CA THR A 78 -0.64 -14.82 2.02
C THR A 78 -0.99 -16.29 1.83
N ALA A 79 0.01 -17.17 1.80
CA ALA A 79 -0.19 -18.61 1.61
C ALA A 79 -0.94 -19.21 2.80
N LEU A 80 -0.58 -18.85 4.03
CA LEU A 80 -1.23 -19.34 5.24
C LEU A 80 -2.69 -18.87 5.33
N ARG A 81 -2.97 -17.58 5.07
CA ARG A 81 -4.33 -17.04 5.11
C ARG A 81 -5.23 -17.59 3.99
N ARG A 82 -4.67 -17.97 2.84
CA ARG A 82 -5.41 -18.68 1.78
C ARG A 82 -5.69 -20.13 2.12
N ALA A 83 -4.72 -20.82 2.75
CA ALA A 83 -4.91 -22.19 3.21
C ALA A 83 -5.87 -22.28 4.40
N PHE A 84 -5.87 -21.27 5.27
CA PHE A 84 -6.65 -21.19 6.50
C PHE A 84 -7.38 -19.83 6.60
N PRO A 85 -8.55 -19.66 5.94
CA PRO A 85 -9.24 -18.36 5.84
C PRO A 85 -9.71 -17.76 7.17
N ALA A 86 -9.72 -18.51 8.25
CA ALA A 86 -10.06 -18.03 9.60
C ALA A 86 -8.92 -17.26 10.28
N LEU A 87 -7.69 -17.31 9.73
CA LEU A 87 -6.54 -16.58 10.28
C LEU A 87 -6.72 -15.07 10.13
N GLY A 88 -6.29 -14.35 11.16
CA GLY A 88 -6.21 -12.90 11.16
C GLY A 88 -5.10 -12.35 10.25
N SER A 89 -4.76 -11.08 10.43
CA SER A 89 -3.68 -10.41 9.74
C SER A 89 -2.53 -10.14 10.71
N THR A 90 -1.29 -10.32 10.24
CA THR A 90 -0.11 -9.94 11.04
C THR A 90 0.05 -8.42 11.12
N THR A 91 0.78 -7.98 12.14
CA THR A 91 1.28 -6.59 12.22
C THR A 91 2.81 -6.66 12.14
N PRO A 92 3.41 -6.43 10.96
CA PRO A 92 4.83 -6.73 10.71
C PRO A 92 5.68 -5.65 11.26
N SER A 93 5.55 -4.86 12.13
CA SER A 93 6.53 -3.95 12.70
C SER A 93 6.01 -3.00 13.77
N THR A 94 6.94 -2.66 14.61
CA THR A 94 6.85 -1.61 15.63
C THR A 94 7.52 -0.31 15.20
N THR A 95 7.68 -0.03 13.89
CA THR A 95 8.26 1.24 13.44
C THR A 95 7.48 2.39 14.08
N PRO A 96 8.10 3.25 14.86
CA PRO A 96 7.41 4.37 15.48
C PRO A 96 6.79 5.24 14.39
N HIS A 97 5.56 5.67 14.64
CA HIS A 97 4.97 6.68 13.79
C HIS A 97 5.78 7.98 13.89
N ARG A 98 6.01 8.65 12.77
CA ARG A 98 6.69 9.94 12.72
C ARG A 98 5.69 11.05 12.42
N GLU A 99 5.87 12.19 13.04
CA GLU A 99 5.15 13.40 12.67
C GLU A 99 5.66 13.90 11.32
N LEU A 100 4.73 14.10 10.40
CA LEU A 100 5.03 14.72 9.11
C LEU A 100 4.80 16.23 9.20
N PRO A 101 5.84 17.06 9.03
CA PRO A 101 5.64 18.51 8.92
C PRO A 101 4.68 18.82 7.77
N ARG A 102 3.65 19.61 8.05
CA ARG A 102 2.62 19.95 7.06
C ARG A 102 3.19 20.79 5.90
N ASP A 103 4.21 21.58 6.17
CA ASP A 103 4.91 22.45 5.25
C ASP A 103 6.09 21.79 4.53
N ARG A 104 6.41 20.52 4.84
CA ARG A 104 7.43 19.77 4.12
C ARG A 104 7.10 19.74 2.63
N LEU A 105 8.06 20.13 1.78
CA LEU A 105 7.88 20.12 0.34
C LEU A 105 7.89 18.69 -0.20
N ARG A 106 6.84 18.31 -0.89
CA ARG A 106 6.63 17.04 -1.57
C ARG A 106 6.63 17.27 -3.08
N ARG A 107 7.81 17.54 -3.63
CA ARG A 107 8.02 17.95 -5.03
C ARG A 107 8.01 16.77 -5.98
N THR A 108 8.56 15.64 -5.53
CA THR A 108 8.74 14.45 -6.35
C THR A 108 8.09 13.24 -5.67
N ARG A 109 7.43 12.40 -6.47
CA ARG A 109 6.79 11.16 -6.02
C ARG A 109 7.19 10.02 -6.95
N LEU A 110 7.67 8.93 -6.37
CA LEU A 110 7.97 7.71 -7.09
C LEU A 110 6.82 6.70 -6.88
N TYR A 111 6.08 6.42 -7.94
CA TYR A 111 5.05 5.37 -7.93
C TYR A 111 5.70 4.00 -8.12
N CYS A 112 5.37 3.07 -7.22
CA CYS A 112 5.87 1.70 -7.24
C CYS A 112 4.69 0.73 -7.19
N PRO A 113 4.51 -0.17 -8.20
CA PRO A 113 3.46 -1.18 -8.18
C PRO A 113 3.56 -2.10 -6.96
N GLY A 114 2.51 -2.14 -6.14
CA GLY A 114 2.49 -2.88 -4.87
C GLY A 114 2.48 -4.41 -4.99
N ASN A 115 2.36 -4.96 -6.19
CA ASN A 115 2.38 -6.40 -6.45
C ASN A 115 3.68 -6.92 -7.03
N ASN A 116 4.68 -6.05 -7.27
CA ASN A 116 5.92 -6.44 -7.95
C ASN A 116 7.14 -6.26 -7.03
N PRO A 117 7.62 -7.33 -6.36
CA PRO A 117 8.76 -7.24 -5.44
C PRO A 117 10.02 -6.63 -6.09
N ARG A 118 10.26 -6.89 -7.37
CA ARG A 118 11.46 -6.39 -8.08
C ARG A 118 11.47 -4.88 -8.27
N LEU A 119 10.30 -4.26 -8.44
CA LEU A 119 10.16 -2.82 -8.58
C LEU A 119 10.12 -2.09 -7.22
N LEU A 120 9.87 -2.84 -6.15
CA LEU A 120 9.87 -2.31 -4.79
C LEU A 120 11.28 -2.26 -4.19
N VAL A 121 12.19 -3.15 -4.62
CA VAL A 121 13.57 -3.21 -4.10
C VAL A 121 14.30 -1.91 -4.39
N GLY A 122 14.76 -1.23 -3.34
CA GLY A 122 15.58 -0.02 -3.44
C GLY A 122 14.81 1.23 -3.90
N CYS A 123 13.48 1.19 -3.97
CA CYS A 123 12.70 2.36 -4.39
C CYS A 123 12.91 3.58 -3.48
N GLU A 124 13.25 3.37 -2.21
CA GLU A 124 13.59 4.40 -1.23
C GLU A 124 14.92 5.12 -1.54
N LEU A 125 15.80 4.49 -2.33
CA LEU A 125 17.12 5.00 -2.66
C LEU A 125 17.12 5.97 -3.85
N HIS A 126 16.02 6.10 -4.57
CA HIS A 126 15.94 6.97 -5.75
C HIS A 126 15.83 8.47 -5.43
N GLY A 127 15.84 8.86 -4.16
CA GLY A 127 15.86 10.26 -3.73
C GLY A 127 14.55 11.03 -3.98
N ALA A 128 13.44 10.33 -4.17
CA ALA A 128 12.14 10.98 -4.22
C ALA A 128 11.76 11.54 -2.84
N ASP A 129 11.07 12.69 -2.81
CA ASP A 129 10.54 13.24 -1.55
C ASP A 129 9.52 12.28 -0.92
N VAL A 130 8.78 11.55 -1.76
CA VAL A 130 7.75 10.58 -1.37
C VAL A 130 7.84 9.32 -2.22
N VAL A 131 7.82 8.15 -1.59
CA VAL A 131 7.55 6.88 -2.26
C VAL A 131 6.06 6.58 -2.14
N LEU A 132 5.42 6.23 -3.25
CA LEU A 132 4.01 5.92 -3.31
C LEU A 132 3.82 4.47 -3.76
N LEU A 133 3.42 3.61 -2.83
CA LEU A 133 3.12 2.21 -3.08
C LEU A 133 1.70 2.10 -3.64
N ASP A 134 1.56 1.56 -4.83
CA ASP A 134 0.30 1.58 -5.57
C ASP A 134 -0.45 0.24 -5.47
N LEU A 135 -1.70 0.30 -5.03
CA LEU A 135 -2.64 -0.82 -5.03
C LEU A 135 -3.74 -0.68 -6.09
N GLU A 136 -3.78 0.44 -6.82
CA GLU A 136 -4.84 0.73 -7.79
C GLU A 136 -4.47 0.21 -9.19
N ASP A 137 -4.28 1.09 -10.15
CA ASP A 137 -4.21 0.78 -11.58
C ASP A 137 -3.05 -0.15 -11.97
N SER A 138 -1.93 -0.08 -11.26
CA SER A 138 -0.76 -0.94 -11.53
C SER A 138 -0.94 -2.39 -11.06
N VAL A 139 -2.00 -2.69 -10.31
CA VAL A 139 -2.25 -4.01 -9.72
C VAL A 139 -3.53 -4.61 -10.32
N PRO A 140 -3.47 -5.77 -11.01
CA PRO A 140 -4.67 -6.40 -11.54
C PRO A 140 -5.61 -6.92 -10.42
N PRO A 141 -6.93 -7.01 -10.66
CA PRO A 141 -7.91 -7.41 -9.65
C PRO A 141 -7.56 -8.70 -8.89
N VAL A 142 -7.07 -9.70 -9.61
CA VAL A 142 -6.70 -11.00 -9.02
C VAL A 142 -5.51 -10.94 -8.05
N ALA A 143 -4.68 -9.90 -8.14
CA ALA A 143 -3.49 -9.71 -7.31
C ALA A 143 -3.71 -8.71 -6.15
N LYS A 144 -4.86 -8.04 -6.05
CA LYS A 144 -5.13 -7.01 -5.02
C LYS A 144 -4.89 -7.52 -3.59
N GLY A 145 -5.37 -8.73 -3.28
CA GLY A 145 -5.19 -9.34 -1.96
C GLY A 145 -3.73 -9.58 -1.59
N GLU A 146 -2.92 -10.10 -2.52
CA GLU A 146 -1.48 -10.30 -2.31
C GLU A 146 -0.72 -8.99 -2.23
N ALA A 147 -1.08 -8.02 -3.08
CA ALA A 147 -0.41 -6.73 -3.13
C ALA A 147 -0.54 -5.96 -1.81
N ARG A 148 -1.74 -5.94 -1.20
CA ARG A 148 -1.93 -5.26 0.09
C ARG A 148 -1.10 -5.87 1.21
N ILE A 149 -0.95 -7.21 1.22
CA ILE A 149 -0.10 -7.91 2.20
C ILE A 149 1.38 -7.60 1.94
N LEU A 150 1.82 -7.61 0.67
CA LEU A 150 3.20 -7.26 0.31
C LEU A 150 3.55 -5.83 0.71
N VAL A 151 2.67 -4.87 0.38
CA VAL A 151 2.82 -3.45 0.77
C VAL A 151 2.88 -3.31 2.29
N LYS A 152 2.01 -3.99 3.04
CA LYS A 152 2.03 -3.99 4.50
C LYS A 152 3.36 -4.43 5.08
N HIS A 153 3.89 -5.57 4.61
CA HIS A 153 5.19 -6.08 5.08
C HIS A 153 6.34 -5.16 4.72
N MET A 154 6.34 -4.60 3.51
CA MET A 154 7.35 -3.64 3.09
C MET A 154 7.35 -2.38 3.95
N LEU A 155 6.19 -1.80 4.22
CA LEU A 155 6.03 -0.64 5.10
C LEU A 155 6.62 -0.88 6.50
N GLY A 156 6.47 -2.09 7.03
CA GLY A 156 6.96 -2.46 8.33
C GLY A 156 8.48 -2.71 8.42
N MET A 157 9.16 -2.93 7.31
CA MET A 157 10.55 -3.40 7.29
C MET A 157 11.52 -2.47 6.55
N VAL A 158 11.02 -1.54 5.78
CA VAL A 158 11.83 -0.59 4.99
C VAL A 158 11.71 0.81 5.58
N ASP A 159 12.85 1.46 5.81
CA ASP A 159 12.87 2.86 6.24
C ASP A 159 12.77 3.80 5.05
N PHE A 160 11.62 4.43 4.91
CA PHE A 160 11.33 5.37 3.84
C PHE A 160 11.54 6.83 4.29
N PRO A 161 11.95 7.75 3.40
CA PRO A 161 11.95 9.19 3.70
C PRO A 161 10.54 9.71 4.00
N GLU A 162 9.55 9.34 3.21
CA GLU A 162 8.11 9.48 3.40
C GLU A 162 7.41 8.47 2.47
N VAL A 163 6.45 7.71 2.99
CA VAL A 163 5.78 6.65 2.22
C VAL A 163 4.26 6.77 2.30
N TRP A 164 3.63 6.69 1.14
CA TRP A 164 2.19 6.76 0.96
C TRP A 164 1.68 5.51 0.24
N VAL A 165 0.42 5.16 0.47
CA VAL A 165 -0.23 4.07 -0.25
C VAL A 165 -1.39 4.63 -1.07
N ARG A 166 -1.37 4.43 -2.40
CA ARG A 166 -2.55 4.67 -3.22
C ARG A 166 -3.44 3.43 -3.13
N ILE A 167 -4.55 3.59 -2.45
CA ILE A 167 -5.57 2.55 -2.29
C ILE A 167 -6.47 2.50 -3.52
N ASN A 168 -7.28 1.46 -3.61
CA ASN A 168 -8.36 1.41 -4.57
C ASN A 168 -9.49 2.39 -4.17
N PRO A 169 -10.38 2.79 -5.10
CA PRO A 169 -11.58 3.54 -4.77
C PRO A 169 -12.40 2.84 -3.67
N LEU A 170 -13.00 3.61 -2.76
CA LEU A 170 -13.74 3.08 -1.61
C LEU A 170 -14.95 2.20 -1.99
N ASN A 171 -15.51 2.43 -3.16
CA ASN A 171 -16.61 1.63 -3.71
C ASN A 171 -16.17 0.32 -4.41
N THR A 172 -14.87 0.02 -4.38
CA THR A 172 -14.30 -1.23 -4.91
C THR A 172 -13.54 -1.97 -3.80
N TYR A 173 -12.22 -1.98 -3.82
CA TYR A 173 -11.37 -2.67 -2.84
C TYR A 173 -10.83 -1.78 -1.72
N GLY A 174 -11.06 -0.45 -1.76
CA GLY A 174 -10.46 0.50 -0.83
C GLY A 174 -10.83 0.26 0.64
N LEU A 175 -12.05 -0.21 0.90
CA LEU A 175 -12.48 -0.55 2.27
C LEU A 175 -11.72 -1.75 2.84
N GLU A 176 -11.25 -2.66 1.98
CA GLU A 176 -10.43 -3.80 2.38
C GLU A 176 -8.93 -3.43 2.47
N ASP A 177 -8.48 -2.44 1.70
CA ASP A 177 -7.08 -2.02 1.68
C ASP A 177 -6.67 -1.39 3.02
N ILE A 178 -7.51 -0.50 3.57
CA ILE A 178 -7.19 0.31 4.76
C ILE A 178 -6.84 -0.54 6.00
N PRO A 179 -7.67 -1.51 6.45
CA PRO A 179 -7.37 -2.30 7.64
C PRO A 179 -6.07 -3.13 7.49
N GLU A 180 -5.71 -3.47 6.27
CA GLU A 180 -4.50 -4.25 6.00
C GLU A 180 -3.26 -3.36 5.95
N VAL A 181 -3.28 -2.27 5.16
CA VAL A 181 -2.07 -1.44 4.96
C VAL A 181 -1.72 -0.59 6.18
N LEU A 182 -2.70 -0.18 7.00
CA LEU A 182 -2.42 0.58 8.21
C LEU A 182 -1.60 -0.20 9.25
N ARG A 183 -1.63 -1.53 9.21
CA ARG A 183 -0.75 -2.37 10.04
C ARG A 183 0.74 -2.18 9.72
N GLY A 184 1.06 -1.77 8.49
CA GLY A 184 2.41 -1.39 8.08
C GLY A 184 2.78 0.06 8.40
N ARG A 185 1.84 0.88 8.89
CA ARG A 185 2.02 2.28 9.30
C ARG A 185 2.53 3.20 8.19
N PRO A 186 1.81 3.34 7.05
CA PRO A 186 2.16 4.35 6.07
C PRO A 186 1.99 5.76 6.63
N ASP A 187 2.75 6.72 6.13
CA ASP A 187 2.61 8.13 6.49
C ASP A 187 1.26 8.71 6.03
N GLY A 188 0.70 8.17 4.96
CA GLY A 188 -0.62 8.59 4.49
C GLY A 188 -1.19 7.73 3.37
N ILE A 189 -2.42 8.07 3.02
CA ILE A 189 -3.23 7.38 2.02
C ILE A 189 -3.54 8.33 0.86
N CYS A 190 -3.29 7.86 -0.37
CA CYS A 190 -3.76 8.52 -1.57
C CYS A 190 -5.12 7.92 -1.96
N LEU A 191 -6.15 8.75 -1.99
CA LEU A 191 -7.50 8.35 -2.45
C LEU A 191 -7.69 8.75 -3.91
N PRO A 192 -7.77 7.78 -4.84
CA PRO A 192 -8.05 8.06 -6.24
C PRO A 192 -9.51 8.46 -6.45
N LYS A 193 -9.80 9.07 -7.58
CA LYS A 193 -11.16 9.43 -8.03
C LYS A 193 -11.96 10.23 -7.00
N ALA A 194 -11.28 11.19 -6.34
CA ALA A 194 -11.92 12.06 -5.38
C ALA A 194 -12.89 13.03 -6.09
N GLU A 195 -14.19 12.91 -5.82
CA GLU A 195 -15.25 13.66 -6.49
C GLU A 195 -16.07 14.55 -5.55
N GLY A 196 -15.69 14.67 -4.28
CA GLY A 196 -16.35 15.50 -3.30
C GLY A 196 -15.95 15.15 -1.87
N LYS A 197 -16.39 15.97 -0.92
CA LYS A 197 -16.05 15.84 0.51
C LYS A 197 -16.47 14.51 1.13
N GLY A 198 -17.57 13.90 0.69
CA GLY A 198 -18.12 12.68 1.29
C GLY A 198 -17.16 11.51 1.26
N GLY A 199 -16.43 11.30 0.14
CA GLY A 199 -15.41 10.24 0.05
C GLY A 199 -14.23 10.46 0.99
N ILE A 200 -13.82 11.73 1.17
CA ILE A 200 -12.74 12.09 2.10
C ILE A 200 -13.16 11.85 3.55
N GLN A 201 -14.39 12.26 3.91
CA GLN A 201 -14.94 12.05 5.26
C GLN A 201 -15.08 10.56 5.59
N GLN A 202 -15.63 9.77 4.65
CA GLN A 202 -15.71 8.32 4.81
C GLN A 202 -14.33 7.68 5.03
N LEU A 203 -13.32 8.10 4.25
CA LEU A 203 -11.96 7.63 4.45
C LEU A 203 -11.41 8.05 5.82
N SER A 204 -11.60 9.30 6.23
CA SER A 204 -11.14 9.82 7.53
C SER A 204 -11.75 9.03 8.70
N GLU A 205 -13.05 8.74 8.66
CA GLU A 205 -13.73 7.92 9.67
C GLU A 205 -13.17 6.50 9.73
N LEU A 206 -12.92 5.88 8.57
CA LEU A 206 -12.32 4.55 8.49
C LEU A 206 -10.89 4.53 9.04
N LEU A 207 -10.10 5.57 8.72
CA LEU A 207 -8.75 5.73 9.26
C LEU A 207 -8.80 5.88 10.79
N ALA A 208 -9.63 6.77 11.34
CA ALA A 208 -9.76 6.97 12.78
C ALA A 208 -10.14 5.69 13.52
N LYS A 209 -11.10 4.94 12.98
CA LYS A 209 -11.49 3.62 13.52
C LYS A 209 -10.32 2.64 13.52
N THR A 210 -9.63 2.51 12.39
CA THR A 210 -8.54 1.54 12.23
C THR A 210 -7.30 1.94 13.05
N GLU A 211 -6.97 3.23 13.13
CA GLU A 211 -5.92 3.75 13.99
C GLU A 211 -6.18 3.37 15.46
N LYS A 212 -7.41 3.57 15.93
CA LYS A 212 -7.81 3.18 17.29
C LYS A 212 -7.68 1.68 17.53
N GLU A 213 -8.12 0.85 16.59
CA GLU A 213 -8.00 -0.62 16.68
C GLU A 213 -6.54 -1.09 16.73
N LEU A 214 -5.64 -0.37 16.07
CA LEU A 214 -4.20 -0.69 15.99
C LEU A 214 -3.36 0.04 17.04
N GLY A 215 -3.96 0.83 17.93
CA GLY A 215 -3.22 1.63 18.92
C GLY A 215 -2.35 2.72 18.29
N ILE A 216 -2.72 3.21 17.12
CA ILE A 216 -2.08 4.34 16.43
C ILE A 216 -2.79 5.63 16.91
N PRO A 217 -2.08 6.71 17.24
CA PRO A 217 -2.73 7.97 17.61
C PRO A 217 -3.64 8.48 16.48
N GLU A 218 -4.85 8.87 16.81
CA GLU A 218 -5.82 9.37 15.86
C GLU A 218 -5.30 10.62 15.12
N GLY A 219 -5.59 10.70 13.82
CA GLY A 219 -5.15 11.82 12.98
C GLY A 219 -3.74 11.71 12.42
N THR A 220 -3.08 10.64 12.76
CA THR A 220 -1.72 10.32 12.35
C THR A 220 -1.59 10.12 10.85
N THR A 221 -2.39 9.23 10.27
CA THR A 221 -2.37 8.93 8.84
C THR A 221 -2.99 10.06 8.05
N LYS A 222 -2.23 10.66 7.12
CA LYS A 222 -2.68 11.78 6.30
C LYS A 222 -3.41 11.33 5.04
N ILE A 223 -4.07 12.25 4.36
CA ILE A 223 -4.83 11.99 3.12
C ILE A 223 -4.33 12.88 2.00
N ILE A 224 -4.10 12.28 0.83
CA ILE A 224 -3.93 12.98 -0.44
C ILE A 224 -5.05 12.53 -1.39
N PRO A 225 -6.09 13.34 -1.62
CA PRO A 225 -7.02 13.09 -2.70
C PRO A 225 -6.35 13.28 -4.06
N ILE A 226 -6.67 12.39 -5.01
CA ILE A 226 -6.32 12.54 -6.42
C ILE A 226 -7.58 12.99 -7.16
N VAL A 227 -7.52 14.20 -7.71
CA VAL A 227 -8.60 14.79 -8.52
C VAL A 227 -8.31 14.50 -9.98
N GLU A 228 -9.14 13.67 -10.58
CA GLU A 228 -8.92 13.11 -11.91
C GLU A 228 -10.21 12.89 -12.72
N THR A 229 -11.27 13.61 -12.33
CA THR A 229 -12.55 13.67 -13.05
C THR A 229 -13.04 15.11 -13.16
N ALA A 230 -13.90 15.40 -14.13
CA ALA A 230 -14.55 16.69 -14.30
C ALA A 230 -15.30 17.11 -13.00
N ARG A 231 -16.00 16.16 -12.37
CA ARG A 231 -16.71 16.39 -11.12
C ARG A 231 -15.76 16.76 -9.98
N GLY A 232 -14.64 16.05 -9.87
CA GLY A 232 -13.62 16.32 -8.86
C GLY A 232 -13.01 17.71 -9.04
N VAL A 233 -12.68 18.11 -10.27
CA VAL A 233 -12.15 19.45 -10.57
C VAL A 233 -13.15 20.54 -10.19
N LEU A 234 -14.43 20.38 -10.52
CA LEU A 234 -15.48 21.35 -10.16
C LEU A 234 -15.74 21.44 -8.65
N ARG A 235 -15.32 20.46 -7.88
CA ARG A 235 -15.47 20.40 -6.40
C ARG A 235 -14.14 20.41 -5.66
N ALA A 236 -13.08 20.86 -6.32
CA ALA A 236 -11.74 20.85 -5.75
C ALA A 236 -11.65 21.54 -4.38
N ASP A 237 -12.36 22.67 -4.20
CA ASP A 237 -12.40 23.39 -2.93
C ASP A 237 -13.07 22.58 -1.80
N GLU A 238 -14.20 21.92 -2.08
CA GLU A 238 -14.86 21.02 -1.11
C GLU A 238 -13.96 19.84 -0.70
N ILE A 239 -13.20 19.30 -1.66
CA ILE A 239 -12.27 18.19 -1.42
C ILE A 239 -11.09 18.65 -0.58
N ALA A 240 -10.51 19.79 -0.93
CA ALA A 240 -9.35 20.36 -0.24
C ALA A 240 -9.63 20.71 1.24
N GLY A 241 -10.83 21.18 1.54
CA GLY A 241 -11.26 21.56 2.89
C GLY A 241 -12.06 20.49 3.64
N ALA A 242 -12.14 19.25 3.13
CA ALA A 242 -13.05 18.25 3.66
C ALA A 242 -12.66 17.69 5.04
N ASP A 243 -11.36 17.65 5.37
CA ASP A 243 -10.83 17.08 6.61
C ASP A 243 -9.42 17.60 6.92
N GLU A 244 -9.05 17.67 8.19
CA GLU A 244 -7.72 18.12 8.65
C GLU A 244 -6.59 17.17 8.24
N ARG A 245 -6.89 15.93 7.93
CA ARG A 245 -5.92 14.94 7.41
C ARG A 245 -5.47 15.28 5.99
N VAL A 246 -6.23 16.09 5.25
CA VAL A 246 -5.85 16.51 3.90
C VAL A 246 -4.72 17.54 3.98
N ILE A 247 -3.54 17.17 3.49
CA ILE A 247 -2.35 18.04 3.51
C ILE A 247 -1.84 18.38 2.12
N GLN A 248 -2.29 17.67 1.13
CA GLN A 248 -1.96 17.89 -0.28
C GLN A 248 -3.09 17.35 -1.16
N MET A 249 -3.26 17.91 -2.36
CA MET A 249 -4.15 17.37 -3.38
C MET A 249 -3.39 17.19 -4.69
N ALA A 250 -3.61 16.06 -5.34
CA ALA A 250 -2.94 15.69 -6.58
C ALA A 250 -3.88 15.81 -7.78
N PHE A 251 -3.32 16.16 -8.94
CA PHE A 251 -4.02 16.12 -10.22
C PHE A 251 -3.66 14.85 -10.99
N GLY A 252 -4.66 14.07 -11.44
CA GLY A 252 -4.51 12.90 -12.29
C GLY A 252 -4.92 13.21 -13.74
N ALA A 253 -4.00 13.70 -14.56
CA ALA A 253 -4.32 14.17 -15.92
C ALA A 253 -4.75 13.06 -16.86
N GLU A 254 -4.25 11.82 -16.67
CA GLU A 254 -4.56 10.69 -17.56
C GLU A 254 -6.05 10.33 -17.49
N ASP A 255 -6.56 10.11 -16.29
CA ASP A 255 -7.97 9.80 -16.10
C ASP A 255 -8.87 11.02 -16.35
N TYR A 256 -8.40 12.23 -15.99
CA TYR A 256 -9.13 13.46 -16.29
C TYR A 256 -9.34 13.63 -17.79
N THR A 257 -8.32 13.46 -18.64
CA THR A 257 -8.47 13.61 -20.08
C THR A 257 -9.38 12.54 -20.69
N ARG A 258 -9.37 11.33 -20.14
CA ARG A 258 -10.28 10.26 -20.51
C ARG A 258 -11.72 10.59 -20.13
N ASP A 259 -11.95 11.14 -18.93
CA ASP A 259 -13.28 11.52 -18.43
C ASP A 259 -13.90 12.65 -19.25
N VAL A 260 -13.13 13.69 -19.59
CA VAL A 260 -13.63 14.86 -20.34
C VAL A 260 -13.54 14.70 -21.87
N GLY A 261 -12.94 13.62 -22.37
CA GLY A 261 -12.75 13.38 -23.81
C GLY A 261 -11.75 14.34 -24.47
N ALA A 262 -10.72 14.77 -23.75
CA ALA A 262 -9.71 15.70 -24.23
C ALA A 262 -8.37 15.01 -24.50
N SER A 263 -7.52 15.66 -25.32
CA SER A 263 -6.12 15.26 -25.46
C SER A 263 -5.29 15.80 -24.31
N ARG A 264 -4.21 15.08 -23.94
CA ARG A 264 -3.29 15.51 -22.87
C ARG A 264 -2.36 16.63 -23.36
N THR A 265 -2.92 17.82 -23.55
CA THR A 265 -2.18 19.03 -23.94
C THR A 265 -2.18 20.03 -22.81
N TRP A 266 -1.24 20.97 -22.83
CA TRP A 266 -1.17 22.02 -21.82
C TRP A 266 -2.48 22.82 -21.71
N ASP A 267 -3.01 23.26 -22.86
CA ASP A 267 -4.21 24.09 -22.91
C ASP A 267 -5.44 23.36 -22.40
N ALA A 268 -5.62 22.08 -22.75
CA ALA A 268 -6.74 21.27 -22.28
C ALA A 268 -6.71 21.03 -20.74
N LEU A 269 -5.52 21.05 -20.14
CA LEU A 269 -5.35 20.81 -18.71
C LEU A 269 -5.29 22.11 -17.89
N LEU A 270 -5.16 23.28 -18.52
CA LEU A 270 -4.90 24.55 -17.82
C LEU A 270 -6.00 24.87 -16.80
N TYR A 271 -7.27 24.73 -17.16
CA TYR A 271 -8.39 25.00 -16.26
C TYR A 271 -8.32 24.08 -15.02
N ALA A 272 -8.18 22.78 -15.21
CA ALA A 272 -8.14 21.82 -14.10
C ALA A 272 -6.97 22.10 -13.15
N ARG A 273 -5.78 22.33 -13.69
CA ARG A 273 -4.58 22.70 -12.91
C ARG A 273 -4.80 23.99 -12.10
N SER A 274 -5.34 25.01 -12.74
CA SER A 274 -5.58 26.31 -12.09
C SER A 274 -6.61 26.19 -10.96
N ALA A 275 -7.70 25.46 -11.19
CA ALA A 275 -8.73 25.21 -10.19
C ALA A 275 -8.18 24.47 -8.97
N ILE A 276 -7.38 23.41 -9.18
CA ILE A 276 -6.75 22.64 -8.10
C ILE A 276 -5.78 23.50 -7.31
N VAL A 277 -4.93 24.29 -7.98
CA VAL A 277 -3.98 25.21 -7.30
C VAL A 277 -4.72 26.22 -6.45
N ALA A 278 -5.78 26.83 -6.99
CA ALA A 278 -6.59 27.81 -6.27
C ALA A 278 -7.26 27.20 -5.02
N ALA A 279 -7.88 26.03 -5.17
CA ALA A 279 -8.50 25.28 -4.08
C ALA A 279 -7.50 24.89 -2.98
N CYS A 280 -6.34 24.38 -3.36
CA CYS A 280 -5.27 24.05 -2.41
C CYS A 280 -4.80 25.28 -1.62
N LYS A 281 -4.60 26.40 -2.30
CA LYS A 281 -4.16 27.65 -1.63
C LYS A 281 -5.21 28.22 -0.69
N ALA A 282 -6.48 28.17 -1.08
CA ALA A 282 -7.59 28.59 -0.23
C ALA A 282 -7.64 27.79 1.09
N ASN A 283 -7.35 26.49 1.02
CA ASN A 283 -7.37 25.57 2.17
C ASN A 283 -5.99 25.35 2.83
N ARG A 284 -4.95 26.09 2.42
CA ARG A 284 -3.59 26.03 2.99
C ARG A 284 -2.96 24.64 2.92
N ILE A 285 -3.22 23.92 1.84
CA ILE A 285 -2.60 22.63 1.52
C ILE A 285 -1.71 22.74 0.27
N GLN A 286 -0.90 21.71 0.01
CA GLN A 286 -0.05 21.67 -1.18
C GLN A 286 -0.83 21.17 -2.39
N ALA A 287 -0.55 21.74 -3.57
CA ALA A 287 -0.96 21.19 -4.85
C ALA A 287 0.18 20.37 -5.46
N SER A 288 -0.14 19.30 -6.15
CA SER A 288 0.82 18.62 -7.00
C SER A 288 0.23 18.27 -8.36
N ASP A 289 1.06 18.42 -9.37
CA ASP A 289 0.69 18.12 -10.74
C ASP A 289 0.71 16.61 -11.03
N THR A 290 0.33 16.25 -12.24
CA THR A 290 0.28 14.89 -12.76
C THR A 290 1.68 14.29 -12.95
N VAL A 291 1.73 13.00 -13.25
CA VAL A 291 2.95 12.32 -13.72
C VAL A 291 3.33 12.79 -15.12
N PHE A 292 4.62 12.80 -15.41
CA PHE A 292 5.18 13.14 -16.72
C PHE A 292 5.69 11.90 -17.43
#